data_c87651de892408cf6bca15085aa654a5
#
_entry.id   c87651de892408cf6bca15085aa654a5
#
_cell.length_a   1.000
_cell.length_b   1.000
_cell.length_c   1.000
_cell.angle_alpha   90.00
_cell.angle_beta   90.00
_cell.angle_gamma   90.00
#
_symmetry.space_group_name_H-M   'P 1'
#
loop_
_entity.id
_entity.type
_entity.pdbx_description
1 polymer ?
#
loop_
_entity_poly.entity_id
_entity_poly.type
_entity_poly.pdbx_seq_one_letter_code
_entity_poly.pdbx_strand_id
1 'polypeptide(L)'
;MKKFLIKIVPYFVAVLIVLAILGSYADGNTDDNYMHFAVKKPQNIILGDSRGSQAIVSGILKNKLSTDFDNFSLNIVQSPYGQVYFKALKRKLDPETKNGIFILTVNPWSVSLNKSIKKEKDFPEEHSPLNDMHFYDWSPNYEYLLKHYTRSWFKIYTERAEVGRSNTFLHNDGWLEVNIDMNADSVAMRTHQKTMFYNDLANVVELSPERIEAFNEIINYLRTKGSVYIVRIPTSKNLTAIENKKYPHFSKLLQDIAHQQNIRVFDFSKNYADYDYTDGNHMYKESGKKLTSQIADSIIASRKK
;
A
#
# COMPACT_ATOMS: atom_id res chain seq x y z
N MET A 1 9.40 -38.01 -33.44
CA MET A 1 9.58 -36.89 -32.49
C MET A 1 9.86 -35.55 -33.19
N LYS A 2 10.90 -35.33 -33.98
CA LYS A 2 11.18 -34.02 -34.64
C LYS A 2 9.99 -33.45 -35.41
N LYS A 3 9.29 -34.20 -36.26
CA LYS A 3 8.13 -33.74 -37.03
C LYS A 3 6.93 -33.33 -36.15
N PHE A 4 6.77 -33.94 -34.97
CA PHE A 4 5.75 -33.59 -34.01
C PHE A 4 6.06 -32.25 -33.30
N LEU A 5 7.31 -32.08 -32.84
CA LEU A 5 7.77 -30.84 -32.23
C LEU A 5 7.65 -29.62 -33.16
N ILE A 6 8.05 -29.81 -34.46
CA ILE A 6 7.91 -28.76 -35.48
C ILE A 6 6.44 -28.33 -35.66
N LYS A 7 5.50 -29.27 -35.56
CA LYS A 7 4.06 -28.96 -35.69
C LYS A 7 3.46 -28.26 -34.45
N ILE A 8 4.02 -28.48 -33.25
CA ILE A 8 3.55 -27.87 -32.00
C ILE A 8 4.04 -26.42 -31.85
N VAL A 9 5.24 -26.08 -32.35
CA VAL A 9 5.82 -24.76 -32.24
C VAL A 9 4.87 -23.60 -32.67
N PRO A 10 4.18 -23.67 -33.85
CA PRO A 10 3.27 -22.63 -34.28
C PRO A 10 2.12 -22.40 -33.31
N TYR A 11 1.56 -23.44 -32.70
CA TYR A 11 0.48 -23.30 -31.70
C TYR A 11 0.98 -22.67 -30.43
N PHE A 12 2.17 -23.06 -29.98
CA PHE A 12 2.78 -22.42 -28.79
C PHE A 12 3.06 -20.93 -29.05
N VAL A 13 3.60 -20.59 -30.21
CA VAL A 13 3.83 -19.19 -30.60
C VAL A 13 2.51 -18.43 -30.68
N ALA A 14 1.45 -19.01 -31.23
CA ALA A 14 0.13 -18.38 -31.29
C ALA A 14 -0.41 -18.10 -29.87
N VAL A 15 -0.28 -19.04 -28.94
CA VAL A 15 -0.67 -18.83 -27.53
C VAL A 15 0.11 -17.68 -26.91
N LEU A 16 1.43 -17.63 -27.10
CA LEU A 16 2.25 -16.53 -26.56
C LEU A 16 1.85 -15.17 -27.14
N ILE A 17 1.52 -15.11 -28.45
CA ILE A 17 1.02 -13.88 -29.10
C ILE A 17 -0.31 -13.45 -28.45
N VAL A 18 -1.24 -14.38 -28.24
CA VAL A 18 -2.53 -14.07 -27.60
C VAL A 18 -2.31 -13.56 -26.19
N LEU A 19 -1.46 -14.20 -25.38
CA LEU A 19 -1.13 -13.74 -24.04
C LEU A 19 -0.45 -12.37 -24.07
N ALA A 20 0.48 -12.14 -25.01
CA ALA A 20 1.12 -10.83 -25.17
C ALA A 20 0.10 -9.74 -25.49
N ILE A 21 -0.84 -9.99 -26.38
CA ILE A 21 -1.92 -9.04 -26.72
C ILE A 21 -2.83 -8.81 -25.52
N LEU A 22 -3.30 -9.86 -24.83
CA LEU A 22 -4.18 -9.72 -23.68
C LEU A 22 -3.50 -8.96 -22.54
N GLY A 23 -2.25 -9.29 -22.23
CA GLY A 23 -1.48 -8.64 -21.17
C GLY A 23 -1.16 -7.18 -21.46
N SER A 24 -1.12 -6.75 -22.73
CA SER A 24 -0.89 -5.35 -23.09
C SER A 24 -2.03 -4.40 -22.69
N TYR A 25 -3.20 -4.93 -22.36
CA TYR A 25 -4.33 -4.18 -21.84
C TYR A 25 -4.39 -4.10 -20.31
N ALA A 26 -3.39 -4.67 -19.61
CA ALA A 26 -3.38 -4.65 -18.15
C ALA A 26 -3.22 -3.22 -17.62
N ASP A 27 -4.12 -2.85 -16.71
CA ASP A 27 -4.26 -1.50 -16.16
C ASP A 27 -4.75 -1.54 -14.68
N GLY A 28 -5.26 -0.42 -14.17
CA GLY A 28 -5.76 -0.28 -12.81
C GLY A 28 -6.98 -1.16 -12.46
N ASN A 29 -7.66 -1.76 -13.42
CA ASN A 29 -8.73 -2.72 -13.21
C ASN A 29 -8.21 -4.18 -13.14
N THR A 30 -6.94 -4.42 -13.44
CA THR A 30 -6.36 -5.76 -13.46
C THR A 30 -6.50 -6.42 -12.10
N ASP A 31 -5.97 -5.77 -11.07
CA ASP A 31 -6.21 -6.05 -9.64
C ASP A 31 -5.66 -4.90 -8.76
N ASP A 32 -5.83 -5.03 -7.43
CA ASP A 32 -5.46 -3.98 -6.47
C ASP A 32 -3.93 -3.79 -6.29
N ASN A 33 -3.08 -4.56 -7.00
CA ASN A 33 -1.62 -4.52 -6.84
C ASN A 33 -0.85 -4.30 -8.15
N TYR A 34 -1.42 -4.63 -9.32
CA TYR A 34 -0.72 -4.67 -10.59
C TYR A 34 0.08 -3.40 -10.90
N MET A 35 -0.54 -2.22 -10.73
CA MET A 35 0.11 -0.96 -11.08
C MET A 35 1.33 -0.64 -10.21
N HIS A 36 1.41 -1.19 -8.98
CA HIS A 36 2.61 -1.03 -8.15
C HIS A 36 3.87 -1.64 -8.79
N PHE A 37 3.71 -2.57 -9.74
CA PHE A 37 4.79 -3.26 -10.44
C PHE A 37 4.91 -2.88 -11.93
N ALA A 38 4.02 -2.00 -12.42
CA ALA A 38 3.92 -1.65 -13.83
C ALA A 38 4.21 -0.17 -14.15
N VAL A 39 4.66 0.61 -13.17
CA VAL A 39 4.98 2.04 -13.33
C VAL A 39 6.44 2.32 -13.03
N LYS A 40 6.95 3.44 -13.56
CA LYS A 40 8.34 3.87 -13.37
C LYS A 40 8.72 3.98 -11.90
N LYS A 41 10.00 3.78 -11.60
CA LYS A 41 10.55 3.95 -10.25
C LYS A 41 10.40 5.40 -9.79
N PRO A 42 9.76 5.63 -8.63
CA PRO A 42 9.52 6.98 -8.12
C PRO A 42 10.74 7.54 -7.38
N GLN A 43 10.84 8.87 -7.32
CA GLN A 43 11.75 9.58 -6.41
C GLN A 43 11.10 9.93 -5.07
N ASN A 44 9.76 10.03 -5.03
CA ASN A 44 9.00 10.27 -3.80
C ASN A 44 7.99 9.13 -3.64
N ILE A 45 7.96 8.55 -2.45
CA ILE A 45 7.16 7.33 -2.23
C ILE A 45 6.36 7.41 -0.93
N ILE A 46 5.16 6.86 -0.99
CA ILE A 46 4.31 6.65 0.19
C ILE A 46 4.37 5.16 0.51
N LEU A 47 4.64 4.83 1.76
CA LEU A 47 4.68 3.47 2.28
C LEU A 47 3.59 3.27 3.33
N GLY A 48 3.07 2.04 3.42
CA GLY A 48 2.08 1.67 4.42
C GLY A 48 1.28 0.43 4.04
N ASP A 49 0.13 0.30 4.67
CA ASP A 49 -0.86 -0.73 4.38
C ASP A 49 -2.09 -0.17 3.63
N SER A 50 -3.19 -0.92 3.59
CA SER A 50 -4.42 -0.53 2.89
C SER A 50 -5.02 0.80 3.38
N ARG A 51 -4.73 1.25 4.61
CA ARG A 51 -5.13 2.59 5.06
C ARG A 51 -4.40 3.67 4.26
N GLY A 52 -3.08 3.50 4.07
CA GLY A 52 -2.26 4.39 3.24
C GLY A 52 -2.65 4.33 1.77
N SER A 53 -2.87 3.12 1.25
CA SER A 53 -3.26 2.89 -0.14
C SER A 53 -4.53 3.64 -0.53
N GLN A 54 -5.56 3.67 0.33
CA GLN A 54 -6.86 4.29 0.05
C GLN A 54 -6.94 5.76 0.49
N ALA A 55 -6.28 6.13 1.60
CA ALA A 55 -6.41 7.49 2.16
C ALA A 55 -5.46 8.51 1.53
N ILE A 56 -4.26 8.10 1.06
CA ILE A 56 -3.28 9.05 0.56
C ILE A 56 -3.36 9.17 -0.97
N VAL A 57 -3.90 10.29 -1.42
CA VAL A 57 -4.13 10.58 -2.84
C VAL A 57 -2.90 11.27 -3.43
N SER A 58 -2.07 10.53 -4.16
CA SER A 58 -0.79 11.01 -4.73
C SER A 58 -0.95 12.28 -5.57
N GLY A 59 -2.02 12.39 -6.36
CA GLY A 59 -2.31 13.56 -7.17
C GLY A 59 -2.47 14.86 -6.36
N ILE A 60 -3.00 14.80 -5.13
CA ILE A 60 -3.11 15.97 -4.24
C ILE A 60 -1.74 16.38 -3.70
N LEU A 61 -0.91 15.41 -3.32
CA LEU A 61 0.48 15.69 -2.92
C LEU A 61 1.25 16.34 -4.06
N LYS A 62 1.12 15.82 -5.30
CA LYS A 62 1.71 16.40 -6.51
C LYS A 62 1.33 17.86 -6.66
N ASN A 63 0.06 18.19 -6.57
CA ASN A 63 -0.44 19.56 -6.76
C ASN A 63 0.10 20.53 -5.67
N LYS A 64 0.21 20.07 -4.42
CA LYS A 64 0.63 20.92 -3.30
C LYS A 64 2.14 21.01 -3.12
N LEU A 65 2.86 19.94 -3.41
CA LEU A 65 4.30 19.84 -3.21
C LEU A 65 5.09 19.98 -4.51
N SER A 66 4.40 20.14 -5.66
CA SER A 66 4.98 20.32 -7.00
C SER A 66 5.94 19.20 -7.41
N THR A 67 5.67 17.98 -6.98
CA THR A 67 6.47 16.79 -7.33
C THR A 67 5.61 15.53 -7.35
N ASP A 68 5.97 14.58 -8.23
CA ASP A 68 5.23 13.31 -8.37
C ASP A 68 5.48 12.39 -7.17
N PHE A 69 4.46 11.63 -6.79
CA PHE A 69 4.50 10.60 -5.75
C PHE A 69 3.97 9.27 -6.30
N ASP A 70 4.53 8.18 -5.82
CA ASP A 70 3.98 6.83 -6.00
C ASP A 70 3.55 6.30 -4.62
N ASN A 71 2.29 5.89 -4.51
CA ASN A 71 1.77 5.26 -3.31
C ASN A 71 2.03 3.75 -3.39
N PHE A 72 3.07 3.28 -2.75
CA PHE A 72 3.49 1.88 -2.70
C PHE A 72 2.99 1.20 -1.42
N SER A 73 1.74 1.52 -1.02
CA SER A 73 1.06 0.88 0.10
C SER A 73 0.13 -0.21 -0.44
N LEU A 74 0.26 -1.43 0.04
CA LEU A 74 -0.59 -2.55 -0.32
C LEU A 74 -1.52 -2.88 0.87
N ASN A 75 -2.03 -4.11 0.96
CA ASN A 75 -2.78 -4.50 2.15
C ASN A 75 -1.85 -4.94 3.28
N ILE A 76 -2.39 -5.00 4.52
CA ILE A 76 -1.61 -5.31 5.73
C ILE A 76 -0.92 -6.68 5.72
N VAL A 77 -1.41 -7.63 4.91
CA VAL A 77 -0.81 -8.97 4.77
C VAL A 77 0.40 -8.94 3.84
N GLN A 78 0.40 -8.03 2.88
CA GLN A 78 1.45 -7.93 1.85
C GLN A 78 2.54 -6.92 2.23
N SER A 79 2.17 -5.77 2.79
CA SER A 79 3.09 -4.68 3.10
C SER A 79 3.13 -4.28 4.58
N PRO A 80 3.14 -5.22 5.56
CA PRO A 80 3.52 -4.85 6.90
C PRO A 80 4.97 -4.40 6.91
N TYR A 81 5.36 -3.53 7.83
CA TYR A 81 6.76 -3.15 7.96
C TYR A 81 7.60 -4.37 8.35
N GLY A 82 8.50 -4.77 7.46
CA GLY A 82 9.32 -5.97 7.58
C GLY A 82 10.40 -6.03 6.52
N GLN A 83 11.26 -7.06 6.57
CA GLN A 83 12.40 -7.20 5.66
C GLN A 83 11.97 -7.38 4.19
N VAL A 84 10.84 -8.05 3.94
CA VAL A 84 10.28 -8.20 2.58
C VAL A 84 9.94 -6.83 2.01
N TYR A 85 9.21 -6.00 2.78
CA TYR A 85 8.83 -4.66 2.34
C TYR A 85 10.04 -3.76 2.16
N PHE A 86 11.06 -3.88 3.02
CA PHE A 86 12.30 -3.14 2.88
C PHE A 86 13.08 -3.52 1.61
N LYS A 87 13.18 -4.81 1.31
CA LYS A 87 13.80 -5.29 0.05
C LYS A 87 13.03 -4.80 -1.18
N ALA A 88 11.69 -4.87 -1.12
CA ALA A 88 10.81 -4.38 -2.18
C ALA A 88 10.96 -2.86 -2.40
N LEU A 89 11.01 -2.07 -1.33
CA LEU A 89 11.28 -0.63 -1.39
C LEU A 89 12.59 -0.32 -2.14
N LYS A 90 13.68 -1.04 -1.84
CA LYS A 90 14.97 -0.83 -2.51
C LYS A 90 14.91 -1.13 -4.02
N ARG A 91 14.04 -2.04 -4.45
CA ARG A 91 13.82 -2.36 -5.87
C ARG A 91 12.91 -1.33 -6.54
N LYS A 92 11.91 -0.83 -5.82
CA LYS A 92 10.90 0.11 -6.32
C LYS A 92 11.42 1.54 -6.42
N LEU A 93 12.13 2.04 -5.40
CA LEU A 93 12.63 3.42 -5.37
C LEU A 93 13.71 3.63 -6.43
N ASP A 94 13.68 4.79 -7.10
CA ASP A 94 14.76 5.18 -8.00
C ASP A 94 16.09 5.24 -7.22
N PRO A 95 17.11 4.46 -7.61
CA PRO A 95 18.40 4.43 -6.92
C PRO A 95 19.09 5.80 -6.88
N GLU A 96 18.87 6.63 -7.90
CA GLU A 96 19.45 7.96 -8.03
C GLU A 96 18.70 9.05 -7.24
N THR A 97 17.68 8.67 -6.46
CA THR A 97 16.88 9.61 -5.67
C THR A 97 17.76 10.46 -4.75
N LYS A 98 17.61 11.77 -4.88
CA LYS A 98 18.21 12.81 -4.03
C LYS A 98 17.12 13.80 -3.65
N ASN A 99 17.07 14.20 -2.35
CA ASN A 99 16.08 15.13 -1.83
C ASN A 99 14.62 14.64 -1.98
N GLY A 100 14.41 13.33 -1.97
CA GLY A 100 13.07 12.72 -2.00
C GLY A 100 12.21 13.10 -0.80
N ILE A 101 10.90 12.94 -0.95
CA ILE A 101 9.91 13.11 0.12
C ILE A 101 9.29 11.73 0.35
N PHE A 102 9.41 11.24 1.56
CA PHE A 102 8.96 9.91 1.93
C PHE A 102 7.91 9.98 3.03
N ILE A 103 6.73 9.44 2.77
CA ILE A 103 5.60 9.42 3.71
C ILE A 103 5.37 7.99 4.15
N LEU A 104 5.57 7.70 5.43
CA LEU A 104 5.37 6.38 6.02
C LEU A 104 4.08 6.38 6.82
N THR A 105 3.02 5.78 6.28
CA THR A 105 1.78 5.62 7.03
C THR A 105 1.91 4.40 7.93
N VAL A 106 1.70 4.58 9.22
CA VAL A 106 1.92 3.54 10.22
C VAL A 106 0.77 3.48 11.21
N ASN A 107 0.41 2.27 11.57
CA ASN A 107 -0.56 1.96 12.62
C ASN A 107 -0.07 0.74 13.44
N PRO A 108 -0.67 0.43 14.59
CA PRO A 108 -0.18 -0.68 15.40
C PRO A 108 -0.11 -2.02 14.68
N TRP A 109 -1.07 -2.27 13.78
CA TRP A 109 -1.18 -3.55 13.06
C TRP A 109 -0.06 -3.74 12.03
N SER A 110 0.41 -2.64 11.40
CA SER A 110 1.47 -2.68 10.38
C SER A 110 2.86 -3.01 10.94
N VAL A 111 3.00 -2.98 12.27
CA VAL A 111 4.23 -3.38 13.00
C VAL A 111 3.96 -4.50 14.02
N SER A 112 2.82 -5.19 13.89
CA SER A 112 2.46 -6.34 14.73
C SER A 112 2.61 -7.65 13.95
N LEU A 113 2.77 -8.74 14.69
CA LEU A 113 2.84 -10.10 14.16
C LEU A 113 1.92 -11.02 14.97
N ASN A 114 1.37 -12.04 14.30
CA ASN A 114 0.60 -13.07 14.99
C ASN A 114 1.53 -13.87 15.92
N LYS A 115 1.12 -14.03 17.19
CA LYS A 115 1.87 -14.74 18.23
C LYS A 115 2.21 -16.20 17.90
N SER A 116 1.41 -16.83 17.02
CA SER A 116 1.62 -18.21 16.58
C SER A 116 2.78 -18.35 15.58
N ILE A 117 3.14 -17.29 14.88
CA ILE A 117 4.20 -17.30 13.87
C ILE A 117 5.55 -17.19 14.58
N LYS A 118 6.43 -18.18 14.35
CA LYS A 118 7.73 -18.28 15.01
C LYS A 118 8.91 -18.21 14.05
N LYS A 119 8.69 -18.30 12.76
CA LYS A 119 9.74 -18.34 11.74
C LYS A 119 9.42 -17.33 10.65
N GLU A 120 10.43 -16.60 10.19
CA GLU A 120 10.29 -15.60 9.12
C GLU A 120 9.66 -16.18 7.86
N LYS A 121 10.03 -17.39 7.45
CA LYS A 121 9.45 -18.07 6.28
C LYS A 121 7.92 -18.27 6.36
N ASP A 122 7.35 -18.16 7.54
CA ASP A 122 5.91 -18.31 7.79
C ASP A 122 5.22 -16.93 7.84
N PHE A 123 5.95 -15.83 7.61
CA PHE A 123 5.37 -14.49 7.54
C PHE A 123 4.49 -14.37 6.30
N PRO A 124 3.28 -13.79 6.41
CA PRO A 124 2.35 -13.71 5.28
C PRO A 124 2.95 -13.01 4.05
N GLU A 125 3.77 -11.99 4.25
CA GLU A 125 4.40 -11.23 3.18
C GLU A 125 5.47 -12.01 2.39
N GLU A 126 6.00 -13.11 2.93
CA GLU A 126 6.92 -13.98 2.18
C GLU A 126 6.27 -14.62 0.95
N HIS A 127 4.94 -14.72 0.95
CA HIS A 127 4.14 -15.23 -0.15
C HIS A 127 3.50 -14.12 -1.00
N SER A 128 3.93 -12.88 -0.82
CA SER A 128 3.41 -11.71 -1.55
C SER A 128 4.23 -11.39 -2.80
N PRO A 129 3.66 -10.63 -3.75
CA PRO A 129 4.41 -10.11 -4.90
C PRO A 129 5.64 -9.30 -4.51
N LEU A 130 5.64 -8.70 -3.31
CA LEU A 130 6.78 -7.93 -2.82
C LEU A 130 8.04 -8.77 -2.62
N ASN A 131 7.91 -10.07 -2.35
CA ASN A 131 9.05 -10.95 -2.13
C ASN A 131 9.63 -11.52 -3.42
N ASP A 132 8.79 -11.99 -4.34
CA ASP A 132 9.24 -12.83 -5.45
C ASP A 132 9.26 -12.15 -6.83
N MET A 133 8.81 -10.88 -6.94
CA MET A 133 8.93 -10.11 -8.16
C MET A 133 10.36 -9.60 -8.36
N HIS A 134 10.84 -9.64 -9.62
CA HIS A 134 12.12 -9.10 -10.03
C HIS A 134 11.97 -7.72 -10.66
N PHE A 135 10.91 -7.51 -11.46
CA PHE A 135 10.67 -6.29 -12.21
C PHE A 135 9.56 -5.46 -11.54
N TYR A 136 9.87 -4.20 -11.21
CA TYR A 136 8.98 -3.28 -10.50
C TYR A 136 8.55 -2.07 -11.35
N ASP A 137 8.98 -2.03 -12.62
CA ASP A 137 8.81 -0.89 -13.51
C ASP A 137 8.57 -1.28 -14.98
N TRP A 138 8.17 -2.53 -15.23
CA TRP A 138 7.83 -3.01 -16.57
C TRP A 138 6.35 -2.82 -16.88
N SER A 139 6.04 -2.25 -18.03
CA SER A 139 4.66 -2.06 -18.49
C SER A 139 4.51 -2.49 -19.95
N PRO A 140 3.75 -3.56 -20.22
CA PRO A 140 3.07 -4.43 -19.26
C PRO A 140 4.05 -5.32 -18.48
N ASN A 141 3.69 -5.64 -17.23
CA ASN A 141 4.49 -6.52 -16.39
C ASN A 141 4.01 -7.97 -16.53
N TYR A 142 4.59 -8.69 -17.47
CA TYR A 142 4.24 -10.11 -17.71
C TYR A 142 4.70 -11.03 -16.58
N GLU A 143 5.76 -10.68 -15.84
CA GLU A 143 6.16 -11.46 -14.66
C GLU A 143 5.05 -11.46 -13.62
N TYR A 144 4.47 -10.27 -13.34
CA TYR A 144 3.34 -10.16 -12.42
C TYR A 144 2.12 -10.95 -12.92
N LEU A 145 1.75 -10.77 -14.17
CA LEU A 145 0.57 -11.42 -14.75
C LEU A 145 0.70 -12.95 -14.72
N LEU A 146 1.89 -13.51 -14.91
CA LEU A 146 2.12 -14.95 -14.88
C LEU A 146 2.17 -15.52 -13.46
N LYS A 147 2.68 -14.76 -12.48
CA LYS A 147 2.88 -15.24 -11.11
C LYS A 147 1.71 -14.97 -10.18
N HIS A 148 1.07 -13.80 -10.32
CA HIS A 148 0.16 -13.25 -9.31
C HIS A 148 -1.25 -12.97 -9.80
N TYR A 149 -1.46 -12.77 -11.12
CA TYR A 149 -2.80 -12.58 -11.64
C TYR A 149 -3.53 -13.92 -11.72
N THR A 150 -4.55 -14.09 -10.87
CA THR A 150 -5.24 -15.38 -10.69
C THR A 150 -6.50 -15.54 -11.52
N ARG A 151 -6.93 -14.47 -12.22
CA ARG A 151 -8.15 -14.47 -13.04
C ARG A 151 -7.81 -14.84 -14.49
N SER A 152 -8.85 -15.10 -15.32
CA SER A 152 -8.66 -15.31 -16.76
C SER A 152 -8.04 -14.09 -17.44
N TRP A 153 -6.99 -14.25 -18.24
CA TRP A 153 -6.37 -13.15 -18.98
C TRP A 153 -7.33 -12.45 -19.95
N PHE A 154 -8.36 -13.16 -20.43
CA PHE A 154 -9.42 -12.52 -21.23
C PHE A 154 -10.16 -11.42 -20.47
N LYS A 155 -10.23 -11.50 -19.13
CA LYS A 155 -10.81 -10.44 -18.29
C LYS A 155 -9.99 -9.16 -18.29
N ILE A 156 -8.68 -9.23 -18.45
CA ILE A 156 -7.84 -8.04 -18.63
C ILE A 156 -8.35 -7.20 -19.78
N TYR A 157 -8.67 -7.85 -20.91
CA TYR A 157 -9.21 -7.17 -22.07
C TYR A 157 -10.65 -6.69 -21.88
N THR A 158 -11.53 -7.54 -21.34
CA THR A 158 -12.97 -7.22 -21.24
C THR A 158 -13.32 -6.26 -20.11
N GLU A 159 -12.50 -6.18 -19.08
CA GLU A 159 -12.71 -5.34 -17.89
C GLU A 159 -11.72 -4.16 -17.81
N ARG A 160 -10.98 -3.87 -18.89
CA ARG A 160 -10.02 -2.74 -18.92
C ARG A 160 -10.69 -1.38 -18.68
N ALA A 161 -9.95 -0.42 -18.19
CA ALA A 161 -10.47 0.89 -17.79
C ALA A 161 -11.15 1.68 -18.90
N GLU A 162 -10.79 1.44 -20.18
CA GLU A 162 -11.47 2.03 -21.34
C GLU A 162 -12.94 1.59 -21.46
N VAL A 163 -13.28 0.40 -20.99
CA VAL A 163 -14.65 -0.13 -20.96
C VAL A 163 -15.43 0.44 -19.78
N GLY A 164 -14.77 0.64 -18.64
CA GLY A 164 -15.33 1.20 -17.42
C GLY A 164 -14.44 0.88 -16.22
N ARG A 165 -14.38 1.79 -15.23
CA ARG A 165 -13.66 1.52 -14.00
C ARG A 165 -14.46 0.62 -13.08
N SER A 166 -13.77 -0.33 -12.46
CA SER A 166 -14.31 -1.18 -11.41
C SER A 166 -14.53 -0.39 -10.11
N ASN A 167 -15.20 -1.01 -9.14
CA ASN A 167 -15.40 -0.42 -7.81
C ASN A 167 -14.08 -0.15 -7.06
N THR A 168 -13.05 -0.95 -7.33
CA THR A 168 -11.68 -0.66 -6.92
C THR A 168 -10.85 -0.40 -8.17
N PHE A 169 -10.13 0.71 -8.20
CA PHE A 169 -9.28 1.11 -9.31
C PHE A 169 -7.93 1.57 -8.79
N LEU A 170 -6.86 0.86 -9.16
CA LEU A 170 -5.51 1.24 -8.80
C LEU A 170 -4.92 2.21 -9.83
N HIS A 171 -4.77 3.47 -9.43
CA HIS A 171 -4.21 4.51 -10.30
C HIS A 171 -2.72 4.29 -10.60
N ASN A 172 -2.24 4.89 -11.68
CA ASN A 172 -0.82 4.82 -12.07
C ASN A 172 0.15 5.42 -11.04
N ASP A 173 -0.36 6.24 -10.13
CA ASP A 173 0.38 6.81 -9.00
C ASP A 173 0.24 6.00 -7.71
N GLY A 174 -0.31 4.78 -7.80
CA GLY A 174 -0.49 3.82 -6.72
C GLY A 174 -1.64 4.12 -5.75
N TRP A 175 -2.41 5.18 -5.96
CA TRP A 175 -3.62 5.41 -5.16
C TRP A 175 -4.71 4.39 -5.50
N LEU A 176 -5.20 3.65 -4.49
CA LEU A 176 -6.31 2.72 -4.65
C LEU A 176 -7.63 3.47 -4.41
N GLU A 177 -8.31 3.84 -5.49
CA GLU A 177 -9.65 4.43 -5.43
C GLU A 177 -10.69 3.34 -5.16
N VAL A 178 -11.50 3.52 -4.11
CA VAL A 178 -12.60 2.63 -3.76
C VAL A 178 -13.92 3.37 -3.90
N ASN A 179 -14.74 2.93 -4.85
CA ASN A 179 -16.10 3.42 -5.11
C ASN A 179 -17.09 2.42 -4.53
N ILE A 180 -17.61 2.73 -3.36
CA ILE A 180 -18.53 1.85 -2.63
C ILE A 180 -19.72 2.67 -2.14
N ASP A 181 -20.85 2.00 -1.97
CA ASP A 181 -22.05 2.63 -1.42
C ASP A 181 -21.80 3.15 0.00
N MET A 182 -22.10 4.44 0.20
CA MET A 182 -21.89 5.18 1.44
C MET A 182 -23.19 5.45 2.22
N ASN A 183 -24.29 4.75 1.89
CA ASN A 183 -25.49 4.87 2.72
C ASN A 183 -25.22 4.40 4.15
N ALA A 184 -25.92 5.00 5.12
CA ALA A 184 -25.63 4.82 6.55
C ALA A 184 -25.69 3.34 7.01
N ASP A 185 -26.66 2.57 6.50
CA ASP A 185 -26.84 1.18 6.90
C ASP A 185 -25.70 0.29 6.36
N SER A 186 -25.31 0.48 5.11
CA SER A 186 -24.19 -0.24 4.49
C SER A 186 -22.88 0.07 5.21
N VAL A 187 -22.62 1.33 5.54
CA VAL A 187 -21.43 1.74 6.30
C VAL A 187 -21.46 1.16 7.71
N ALA A 188 -22.60 1.22 8.40
CA ALA A 188 -22.76 0.66 9.75
C ALA A 188 -22.50 -0.85 9.76
N MET A 189 -23.05 -1.59 8.81
CA MET A 189 -22.85 -3.05 8.67
C MET A 189 -21.36 -3.37 8.46
N ARG A 190 -20.69 -2.72 7.52
CA ARG A 190 -19.26 -2.94 7.25
C ARG A 190 -18.39 -2.56 8.44
N THR A 191 -18.71 -1.44 9.11
CA THR A 191 -18.00 -1.00 10.32
C THR A 191 -18.17 -1.98 11.47
N HIS A 192 -19.37 -2.58 11.63
CA HIS A 192 -19.58 -3.61 12.63
C HIS A 192 -18.72 -4.85 12.34
N GLN A 193 -18.73 -5.35 11.10
CA GLN A 193 -17.91 -6.51 10.70
C GLN A 193 -16.40 -6.24 10.92
N LYS A 194 -15.93 -5.04 10.55
CA LYS A 194 -14.54 -4.65 10.79
C LYS A 194 -14.20 -4.55 12.27
N THR A 195 -15.12 -4.03 13.08
CA THR A 195 -14.94 -3.94 14.54
C THR A 195 -14.79 -5.33 15.16
N MET A 196 -15.59 -6.31 14.74
CA MET A 196 -15.46 -7.70 15.19
C MET A 196 -14.11 -8.27 14.77
N PHE A 197 -13.74 -8.14 13.49
CA PHE A 197 -12.46 -8.60 12.97
C PHE A 197 -11.26 -8.05 13.76
N TYR A 198 -11.24 -6.74 14.05
CA TYR A 198 -10.12 -6.12 14.79
C TYR A 198 -10.12 -6.47 16.28
N ASN A 199 -11.28 -6.74 16.89
CA ASN A 199 -11.33 -7.30 18.24
C ASN A 199 -10.68 -8.68 18.29
N ASP A 200 -11.00 -9.55 17.33
CA ASP A 200 -10.40 -10.89 17.26
C ASP A 200 -8.90 -10.82 16.96
N LEU A 201 -8.51 -9.96 16.01
CA LEU A 201 -7.11 -9.73 15.66
C LEU A 201 -6.30 -9.25 16.88
N ALA A 202 -6.85 -8.34 17.69
CA ALA A 202 -6.21 -7.83 18.89
C ALA A 202 -5.83 -8.92 19.91
N ASN A 203 -6.54 -10.06 19.92
CA ASN A 203 -6.24 -11.17 20.80
C ASN A 203 -5.05 -12.01 20.34
N VAL A 204 -4.79 -12.06 19.03
CA VAL A 204 -3.82 -12.98 18.42
C VAL A 204 -2.52 -12.32 17.95
N VAL A 205 -2.46 -10.97 17.85
CA VAL A 205 -1.25 -10.25 17.43
C VAL A 205 -0.62 -9.45 18.56
N GLU A 206 0.68 -9.19 18.44
CA GLU A 206 1.47 -8.31 19.31
C GLU A 206 2.44 -7.47 18.48
N LEU A 207 2.88 -6.31 19.02
CA LEU A 207 3.97 -5.56 18.42
C LEU A 207 5.19 -6.48 18.29
N SER A 208 5.77 -6.51 17.09
CA SER A 208 6.94 -7.33 16.80
C SER A 208 8.20 -6.48 16.84
N PRO A 209 9.19 -6.84 17.68
CA PRO A 209 10.49 -6.18 17.69
C PRO A 209 11.14 -6.17 16.30
N GLU A 210 11.05 -7.29 15.57
CA GLU A 210 11.62 -7.44 14.23
C GLU A 210 10.99 -6.48 13.22
N ARG A 211 9.67 -6.24 13.33
CA ARG A 211 8.97 -5.28 12.46
C ARG A 211 9.30 -3.84 12.82
N ILE A 212 9.45 -3.53 14.10
CA ILE A 212 9.87 -2.21 14.57
C ILE A 212 11.31 -1.93 14.13
N GLU A 213 12.19 -2.94 14.20
CA GLU A 213 13.56 -2.84 13.71
C GLU A 213 13.58 -2.58 12.19
N ALA A 214 12.86 -3.38 11.40
CA ALA A 214 12.75 -3.17 9.95
C ALA A 214 12.16 -1.81 9.61
N PHE A 215 11.19 -1.29 10.38
CA PHE A 215 10.66 0.07 10.22
C PHE A 215 11.75 1.12 10.44
N ASN A 216 12.58 0.97 11.47
CA ASN A 216 13.72 1.85 11.70
C ASN A 216 14.78 1.76 10.59
N GLU A 217 15.05 0.57 10.07
CA GLU A 217 15.96 0.39 8.92
C GLU A 217 15.44 1.08 7.66
N ILE A 218 14.13 0.98 7.38
CA ILE A 218 13.48 1.72 6.27
C ILE A 218 13.66 3.22 6.46
N ILE A 219 13.41 3.76 7.65
CA ILE A 219 13.61 5.19 7.95
C ILE A 219 15.08 5.58 7.71
N ASN A 220 16.02 4.83 8.25
CA ASN A 220 17.46 5.10 8.10
C ASN A 220 17.85 5.11 6.61
N TYR A 221 17.42 4.14 5.83
CA TYR A 221 17.68 4.08 4.39
C TYR A 221 17.11 5.30 3.66
N LEU A 222 15.85 5.65 3.92
CA LEU A 222 15.19 6.77 3.24
C LEU A 222 15.79 8.12 3.63
N ARG A 223 16.24 8.30 4.88
CA ARG A 223 16.92 9.52 5.33
C ARG A 223 18.21 9.80 4.57
N THR A 224 18.89 8.78 4.07
CA THR A 224 20.07 9.00 3.20
C THR A 224 19.71 9.57 1.82
N LYS A 225 18.42 9.53 1.46
CA LYS A 225 17.90 9.91 0.14
C LYS A 225 16.98 11.14 0.17
N GLY A 226 16.53 11.58 1.36
CA GLY A 226 15.64 12.73 1.47
C GLY A 226 14.96 12.88 2.83
N SER A 227 13.83 13.55 2.82
CA SER A 227 13.03 13.85 4.02
C SER A 227 11.99 12.77 4.30
N VAL A 228 11.96 12.26 5.52
CA VAL A 228 11.02 11.22 5.97
C VAL A 228 9.99 11.81 6.91
N TYR A 229 8.73 11.45 6.71
CA TYR A 229 7.60 11.86 7.54
C TYR A 229 6.79 10.63 7.93
N ILE A 230 6.58 10.44 9.22
CA ILE A 230 5.67 9.42 9.75
C ILE A 230 4.26 10.02 9.82
N VAL A 231 3.26 9.28 9.34
CA VAL A 231 1.86 9.68 9.38
C VAL A 231 1.03 8.59 10.05
N ARG A 232 0.29 8.95 11.10
CA ARG A 232 -0.73 8.08 11.68
C ARG A 232 -2.10 8.49 11.17
N ILE A 233 -2.70 7.64 10.33
CA ILE A 233 -4.03 7.85 9.72
C ILE A 233 -5.10 7.54 10.78
N PRO A 234 -6.17 8.36 10.93
CA PRO A 234 -7.28 8.07 11.83
C PRO A 234 -8.15 6.92 11.30
N THR A 235 -8.86 6.27 12.21
CA THR A 235 -9.92 5.29 11.94
C THR A 235 -11.17 5.70 12.70
N SER A 236 -12.30 5.04 12.48
CA SER A 236 -13.53 5.31 13.22
C SER A 236 -13.32 5.21 14.74
N LYS A 237 -14.21 5.85 15.51
CA LYS A 237 -14.16 5.84 16.98
C LYS A 237 -14.00 4.42 17.57
N ASN A 238 -14.74 3.45 17.02
CA ASN A 238 -14.73 2.07 17.52
C ASN A 238 -13.36 1.40 17.29
N LEU A 239 -12.78 1.53 16.10
CA LEU A 239 -11.46 0.96 15.82
C LEU A 239 -10.35 1.67 16.57
N THR A 240 -10.41 3.01 16.65
CA THR A 240 -9.49 3.80 17.48
C THR A 240 -9.53 3.36 18.95
N ALA A 241 -10.70 3.03 19.49
CA ALA A 241 -10.83 2.53 20.86
C ALA A 241 -10.16 1.14 21.02
N ILE A 242 -10.30 0.23 20.06
CA ILE A 242 -9.62 -1.08 20.06
C ILE A 242 -8.10 -0.88 20.04
N GLU A 243 -7.59 -0.04 19.14
CA GLU A 243 -6.16 0.25 19.05
C GLU A 243 -5.60 0.84 20.36
N ASN A 244 -6.27 1.83 20.92
CA ASN A 244 -5.82 2.48 22.15
C ASN A 244 -5.89 1.55 23.36
N LYS A 245 -6.89 0.65 23.41
CA LYS A 245 -7.00 -0.37 24.45
C LYS A 245 -5.84 -1.37 24.37
N LYS A 246 -5.53 -1.83 23.16
CA LYS A 246 -4.47 -2.85 22.93
C LYS A 246 -3.07 -2.23 23.02
N TYR A 247 -2.87 -1.03 22.47
CA TYR A 247 -1.59 -0.36 22.33
C TYR A 247 -1.64 1.10 22.83
N PRO A 248 -1.84 1.32 24.14
CA PRO A 248 -2.08 2.67 24.70
C PRO A 248 -0.91 3.64 24.50
N HIS A 249 0.31 3.10 24.31
CA HIS A 249 1.52 3.90 24.17
C HIS A 249 2.04 3.98 22.72
N PHE A 250 1.22 3.57 21.71
CA PHE A 250 1.70 3.53 20.34
C PHE A 250 2.08 4.91 19.77
N SER A 251 1.29 5.96 20.05
CA SER A 251 1.67 7.35 19.64
C SER A 251 2.99 7.79 20.27
N LYS A 252 3.23 7.40 21.55
CA LYS A 252 4.51 7.68 22.19
C LYS A 252 5.66 6.94 21.52
N LEU A 253 5.50 5.66 21.19
CA LEU A 253 6.48 4.88 20.45
C LEU A 253 6.89 5.60 19.15
N LEU A 254 5.91 6.09 18.37
CA LEU A 254 6.20 6.82 17.13
C LEU A 254 6.94 8.14 17.37
N GLN A 255 6.59 8.86 18.43
CA GLN A 255 7.30 10.08 18.82
C GLN A 255 8.74 9.79 19.24
N ASP A 256 8.97 8.72 20.02
CA ASP A 256 10.30 8.31 20.46
C ASP A 256 11.17 7.91 19.25
N ILE A 257 10.64 7.12 18.31
CA ILE A 257 11.32 6.78 17.04
C ILE A 257 11.65 8.05 16.25
N ALA A 258 10.70 8.94 16.09
CA ALA A 258 10.90 10.16 15.33
C ALA A 258 11.94 11.10 15.96
N HIS A 259 11.96 11.20 17.27
CA HIS A 259 12.96 11.96 18.01
C HIS A 259 14.36 11.37 17.82
N GLN A 260 14.50 10.04 18.00
CA GLN A 260 15.77 9.33 17.78
C GLN A 260 16.29 9.46 16.35
N GLN A 261 15.36 9.43 15.39
CA GLN A 261 15.67 9.52 13.96
C GLN A 261 15.72 10.96 13.43
N ASN A 262 15.47 11.97 14.28
CA ASN A 262 15.37 13.38 13.89
C ASN A 262 14.45 13.61 12.68
N ILE A 263 13.24 13.03 12.71
CA ILE A 263 12.20 13.17 11.68
C ILE A 263 10.90 13.67 12.30
N ARG A 264 9.87 13.94 11.48
CA ARG A 264 8.59 14.45 11.95
C ARG A 264 7.52 13.36 11.97
N VAL A 265 6.63 13.41 12.99
CA VAL A 265 5.39 12.64 13.06
C VAL A 265 4.20 13.56 12.92
N PHE A 266 3.25 13.21 12.06
CA PHE A 266 1.94 13.82 11.95
C PHE A 266 0.88 12.80 12.42
N ASP A 267 0.44 12.91 13.65
CA ASP A 267 -0.53 11.99 14.25
C ASP A 267 -1.95 12.56 14.16
N PHE A 268 -2.74 12.05 13.20
CA PHE A 268 -4.14 12.42 13.01
C PHE A 268 -5.12 11.50 13.74
N SER A 269 -4.65 10.52 14.52
CA SER A 269 -5.52 9.50 15.13
C SER A 269 -6.60 10.06 16.07
N LYS A 270 -6.40 11.25 16.62
CA LYS A 270 -7.39 11.94 17.48
C LYS A 270 -8.47 12.66 16.67
N ASN A 271 -8.26 12.88 15.39
CA ASN A 271 -9.15 13.65 14.51
C ASN A 271 -10.18 12.75 13.81
N TYR A 272 -10.48 11.57 14.34
CA TYR A 272 -11.35 10.58 13.72
C TYR A 272 -12.75 11.10 13.36
N ALA A 273 -13.27 12.08 14.09
CA ALA A 273 -14.58 12.65 13.84
C ALA A 273 -14.64 13.61 12.64
N ASP A 274 -13.49 14.00 12.10
CA ASP A 274 -13.39 14.94 10.97
C ASP A 274 -13.52 14.26 9.61
N TYR A 275 -13.64 12.92 9.57
CA TYR A 275 -13.57 12.10 8.36
C TYR A 275 -14.66 11.03 8.32
N ASP A 276 -15.06 10.68 7.09
CA ASP A 276 -15.92 9.57 6.80
C ASP A 276 -15.10 8.31 6.46
N TYR A 277 -15.67 7.14 6.77
CA TYR A 277 -15.03 5.84 6.56
C TYR A 277 -15.96 4.90 5.80
N THR A 278 -15.37 4.08 4.93
CA THR A 278 -16.14 3.07 4.16
C THR A 278 -16.57 1.88 5.02
N ASP A 279 -15.74 1.50 5.99
CA ASP A 279 -15.93 0.34 6.87
C ASP A 279 -15.37 0.56 8.29
N GLY A 280 -15.16 1.81 8.66
CA GLY A 280 -14.55 2.19 9.93
C GLY A 280 -13.01 2.10 9.96
N ASN A 281 -12.39 1.27 9.12
CA ASN A 281 -10.94 1.12 9.00
C ASN A 281 -10.36 1.96 7.86
N HIS A 282 -11.01 1.93 6.71
CA HIS A 282 -10.58 2.63 5.51
C HIS A 282 -11.34 3.94 5.35
N MET A 283 -10.60 4.98 5.04
CA MET A 283 -11.15 6.32 4.85
C MET A 283 -11.91 6.39 3.51
N TYR A 284 -13.08 7.05 3.52
CA TYR A 284 -13.77 7.36 2.28
C TYR A 284 -12.94 8.31 1.42
N LYS A 285 -12.97 8.14 0.11
CA LYS A 285 -12.08 8.84 -0.82
C LYS A 285 -12.09 10.37 -0.68
N GLU A 286 -13.23 11.00 -0.44
CA GLU A 286 -13.28 12.47 -0.26
C GLU A 286 -12.61 12.90 1.06
N SER A 287 -12.78 12.12 2.12
CA SER A 287 -12.06 12.32 3.38
C SER A 287 -10.55 12.05 3.22
N GLY A 288 -10.17 11.07 2.38
CA GLY A 288 -8.78 10.82 2.01
C GLY A 288 -8.14 12.02 1.31
N LYS A 289 -8.85 12.66 0.37
CA LYS A 289 -8.42 13.90 -0.28
C LYS A 289 -8.18 15.02 0.74
N LYS A 290 -9.10 15.19 1.72
CA LYS A 290 -8.98 16.17 2.81
C LYS A 290 -7.75 15.89 3.66
N LEU A 291 -7.57 14.66 4.14
CA LEU A 291 -6.42 14.24 4.94
C LEU A 291 -5.11 14.45 4.20
N THR A 292 -5.04 14.04 2.93
CA THR A 292 -3.85 14.20 2.10
C THR A 292 -3.45 15.68 1.96
N SER A 293 -4.43 16.57 1.79
CA SER A 293 -4.21 18.01 1.77
C SER A 293 -3.59 18.52 3.06
N GLN A 294 -4.09 18.07 4.23
CA GLN A 294 -3.57 18.45 5.55
C GLN A 294 -2.15 17.90 5.80
N ILE A 295 -1.85 16.69 5.31
CA ILE A 295 -0.50 16.13 5.35
C ILE A 295 0.46 17.01 4.54
N ALA A 296 0.08 17.37 3.32
CA ALA A 296 0.90 18.25 2.49
C ALA A 296 1.16 19.61 3.16
N ASP A 297 0.13 20.23 3.75
CA ASP A 297 0.25 21.50 4.50
C ASP A 297 1.18 21.35 5.72
N SER A 298 1.11 20.22 6.42
CA SER A 298 1.99 19.91 7.56
C SER A 298 3.46 19.75 7.09
N ILE A 299 3.69 19.10 5.94
CA ILE A 299 5.02 18.99 5.33
C ILE A 299 5.56 20.38 4.98
N ILE A 300 4.78 21.23 4.30
CA ILE A 300 5.17 22.58 3.92
C ILE A 300 5.52 23.41 5.17
N ALA A 301 4.68 23.39 6.20
CA ALA A 301 4.90 24.10 7.44
C ALA A 301 6.17 23.64 8.18
N SER A 302 6.47 22.33 8.13
CA SER A 302 7.66 21.76 8.77
C SER A 302 8.98 22.15 8.11
N ARG A 303 8.97 22.52 6.82
CA ARG A 303 10.15 22.93 6.05
C ARG A 303 10.50 24.39 6.21
N LYS A 304 9.56 25.20 6.72
CA LYS A 304 9.77 26.64 6.98
C LYS A 304 10.40 26.93 8.35
N LYS A 305 10.49 25.92 9.18
CA LYS A 305 11.12 25.97 10.52
C LYS A 305 12.53 25.39 10.49
#